data_b64d94504287664a6eb188be62479e5f
#
_entry.id   b64d94504287664a6eb188be62479e5f
#
_cell.length_a   1.000
_cell.length_b   1.000
_cell.length_c   1.000
_cell.angle_alpha   90.00
_cell.angle_beta   90.00
_cell.angle_gamma   90.00
#
_symmetry.space_group_name_H-M   'P 1'
#
loop_
_entity.id
_entity.type
_entity.pdbx_description
1 polymer ?
#
loop_
_entity_poly.entity_id
_entity_poly.type
_entity_poly.pdbx_seq_one_letter_code
_entity_poly.pdbx_strand_id
1 'polypeptide(L)'
;MTDQPQRHRRWVLASRPHGEPTAENFRLEESEVPTPGPGQVLLRTVYLSLDPYMRGRMSDAPSYSPPVAIGAVMVGGTVSRVVSSNHADYQPGDWVLGYSGWQDYELSDGSGLVKLGDNPQHPSWSLGVLGMPGFTAYMGLLDIGQPKAGETLVGAAATGPVGATVGQIGKIKGCRTVGIAGGAEKCRYAVETLGFDLCLDHRADDFAEQLAQACPQGIDVYYENVGGKVFDAVLPLLNTAARVPVCGLVSGYNATGLPDGPDRLPLLMATILKKRIRMQGFIIGQDYGHRIAEFQQQMGRWVQEGKIKYREQLIDGLDQAPQALIGLLKGENFGKVVIRVAADD
;
A
#
# COMPACT_ATOMS: atom_id res chain seq x y z
N MET A 1 -36.46 11.22 -18.41
CA MET A 1 -35.11 10.62 -18.30
C MET A 1 -35.32 9.13 -18.34
N THR A 2 -34.91 8.47 -19.40
CA THR A 2 -35.02 7.01 -19.52
C THR A 2 -34.06 6.40 -18.55
N ASP A 3 -34.60 5.72 -17.55
CA ASP A 3 -33.85 4.94 -16.57
C ASP A 3 -33.15 3.79 -17.33
N GLN A 4 -31.91 4.02 -17.77
CA GLN A 4 -31.11 2.93 -18.30
C GLN A 4 -30.81 2.00 -17.12
N PRO A 5 -31.04 0.69 -17.24
CA PRO A 5 -30.75 -0.24 -16.17
C PRO A 5 -29.27 -0.08 -15.77
N GLN A 6 -29.05 0.10 -14.48
CA GLN A 6 -27.67 0.18 -13.95
C GLN A 6 -26.95 -1.10 -14.35
N ARG A 7 -25.83 -0.96 -15.06
CA ARG A 7 -24.99 -2.08 -15.45
C ARG A 7 -23.93 -2.32 -14.37
N HIS A 8 -23.63 -3.56 -14.16
CA HIS A 8 -22.54 -4.00 -13.30
C HIS A 8 -21.29 -4.27 -14.15
N ARG A 9 -20.25 -3.46 -14.01
CA ARG A 9 -18.96 -3.60 -14.66
C ARG A 9 -17.97 -4.25 -13.70
N ARG A 10 -17.08 -5.08 -14.25
CA ARG A 10 -15.99 -5.69 -13.50
C ARG A 10 -14.76 -5.89 -14.37
N TRP A 11 -13.60 -5.64 -13.80
CA TRP A 11 -12.33 -5.96 -14.42
C TRP A 11 -11.87 -7.35 -13.99
N VAL A 12 -11.65 -8.22 -14.94
CA VAL A 12 -11.13 -9.58 -14.70
C VAL A 12 -9.70 -9.69 -15.23
N LEU A 13 -8.92 -10.60 -14.63
CA LEU A 13 -7.60 -10.95 -15.12
C LEU A 13 -7.78 -11.77 -16.42
N ALA A 14 -7.42 -11.19 -17.56
CA ALA A 14 -7.56 -11.84 -18.86
C ALA A 14 -6.39 -12.77 -19.18
N SER A 15 -5.17 -12.37 -18.78
CA SER A 15 -3.94 -13.14 -18.97
C SER A 15 -2.90 -12.74 -17.92
N ARG A 16 -1.93 -13.62 -17.69
CA ARG A 16 -0.82 -13.32 -16.76
C ARG A 16 0.24 -12.49 -17.47
N PRO A 17 0.65 -11.34 -16.90
CA PRO A 17 1.72 -10.54 -17.48
C PRO A 17 3.06 -11.26 -17.38
N HIS A 18 3.86 -11.16 -18.42
CA HIS A 18 5.29 -11.44 -18.38
C HIS A 18 6.03 -10.11 -18.33
N GLY A 19 6.66 -9.79 -17.21
CA GLY A 19 7.19 -8.45 -16.98
C GLY A 19 6.12 -7.45 -16.54
N GLU A 20 6.17 -6.26 -17.10
CA GLU A 20 5.20 -5.20 -16.81
C GLU A 20 3.80 -5.57 -17.31
N PRO A 21 2.74 -5.34 -16.51
CA PRO A 21 1.37 -5.52 -16.98
C PRO A 21 1.03 -4.52 -18.08
N THR A 22 0.22 -4.98 -19.04
CA THR A 22 -0.36 -4.16 -20.10
C THR A 22 -1.88 -4.16 -20.00
N ALA A 23 -2.54 -3.26 -20.71
CA ALA A 23 -4.01 -3.23 -20.77
C ALA A 23 -4.62 -4.57 -21.20
N GLU A 24 -3.93 -5.35 -22.03
CA GLU A 24 -4.38 -6.65 -22.54
C GLU A 24 -4.45 -7.74 -21.45
N ASN A 25 -3.79 -7.54 -20.32
CA ASN A 25 -3.88 -8.45 -19.18
C ASN A 25 -5.21 -8.33 -18.43
N PHE A 26 -5.99 -7.30 -18.74
CA PHE A 26 -7.29 -7.03 -18.12
C PHE A 26 -8.40 -7.07 -19.16
N ARG A 27 -9.59 -7.52 -18.77
CA ARG A 27 -10.80 -7.48 -19.60
C ARG A 27 -11.95 -6.93 -18.78
N LEU A 28 -12.63 -5.93 -19.36
CA LEU A 28 -13.87 -5.41 -18.79
C LEU A 28 -15.02 -6.33 -19.18
N GLU A 29 -15.79 -6.73 -18.17
CA GLU A 29 -17.04 -7.49 -18.36
C GLU A 29 -18.22 -6.68 -17.81
N GLU A 30 -19.36 -6.80 -18.46
CA GLU A 30 -20.60 -6.15 -18.06
C GLU A 30 -21.71 -7.18 -17.89
N SER A 31 -22.55 -6.97 -16.88
CA SER A 31 -23.72 -7.78 -16.60
C SER A 31 -24.84 -6.95 -15.98
N GLU A 32 -25.96 -7.54 -15.71
CA GLU A 32 -26.99 -6.95 -14.85
C GLU A 32 -26.51 -6.88 -13.40
N VAL A 33 -27.03 -5.90 -12.65
CA VAL A 33 -26.78 -5.80 -11.21
C VAL A 33 -27.42 -6.98 -10.52
N PRO A 34 -26.69 -7.77 -9.71
CA PRO A 34 -27.24 -8.93 -9.06
C PRO A 34 -28.23 -8.55 -7.92
N THR A 35 -29.10 -9.49 -7.55
CA THR A 35 -30.04 -9.33 -6.44
C THR A 35 -29.61 -10.21 -5.27
N PRO A 36 -29.56 -9.70 -4.01
CA PRO A 36 -29.14 -10.48 -2.87
C PRO A 36 -30.18 -11.54 -2.51
N GLY A 37 -29.70 -12.78 -2.32
CA GLY A 37 -30.46 -13.88 -1.74
C GLY A 37 -30.55 -13.81 -0.21
N PRO A 38 -31.18 -14.80 0.46
CA PRO A 38 -31.23 -14.86 1.92
C PRO A 38 -29.82 -14.81 2.56
N GLY A 39 -29.63 -13.97 3.58
CA GLY A 39 -28.37 -13.80 4.28
C GLY A 39 -27.29 -13.03 3.49
N GLN A 40 -27.66 -12.43 2.36
CA GLN A 40 -26.73 -11.66 1.53
C GLN A 40 -27.01 -10.16 1.56
N VAL A 41 -25.99 -9.38 1.24
CA VAL A 41 -26.06 -7.95 0.98
C VAL A 41 -25.54 -7.64 -0.42
N LEU A 42 -26.14 -6.65 -1.07
CA LEU A 42 -25.62 -6.05 -2.29
C LEU A 42 -24.83 -4.79 -1.91
N LEU A 43 -23.56 -4.81 -2.24
CA LEU A 43 -22.62 -3.71 -2.05
C LEU A 43 -22.42 -2.95 -3.35
N ARG A 44 -22.42 -1.61 -3.30
CA ARG A 44 -21.96 -0.73 -4.37
C ARG A 44 -20.60 -0.18 -3.98
N THR A 45 -19.58 -0.47 -4.76
CA THR A 45 -18.24 0.08 -4.56
C THR A 45 -18.24 1.58 -4.77
N VAL A 46 -17.78 2.33 -3.78
CA VAL A 46 -17.55 3.78 -3.87
C VAL A 46 -16.08 4.07 -4.11
N TYR A 47 -15.21 3.45 -3.30
CA TYR A 47 -13.77 3.58 -3.42
C TYR A 47 -13.10 2.21 -3.55
N LEU A 48 -12.15 2.14 -4.47
CA LEU A 48 -11.29 0.98 -4.70
C LEU A 48 -9.83 1.37 -4.46
N SER A 49 -9.16 0.62 -3.60
CA SER A 49 -7.72 0.73 -3.36
C SER A 49 -6.93 0.12 -4.50
N LEU A 50 -5.87 0.81 -4.96
CA LEU A 50 -4.83 0.19 -5.76
C LEU A 50 -3.54 0.08 -4.94
N ASP A 51 -2.97 -1.12 -4.94
CA ASP A 51 -1.81 -1.46 -4.12
C ASP A 51 -0.83 -2.33 -4.93
N PRO A 52 0.51 -2.16 -4.74
CA PRO A 52 1.50 -2.89 -5.53
C PRO A 52 1.43 -4.42 -5.41
N TYR A 53 0.92 -4.97 -4.29
CA TYR A 53 0.78 -6.41 -4.11
C TYR A 53 -0.12 -7.07 -5.18
N MET A 54 -1.02 -6.29 -5.79
CA MET A 54 -1.91 -6.77 -6.85
C MET A 54 -1.13 -7.34 -8.03
N ARG A 55 0.08 -6.80 -8.31
CA ARG A 55 0.96 -7.38 -9.33
C ARG A 55 1.36 -8.82 -9.00
N GLY A 56 1.70 -9.12 -7.76
CA GLY A 56 1.99 -10.48 -7.31
C GLY A 56 0.80 -11.42 -7.45
N ARG A 57 -0.43 -10.90 -7.27
CA ARG A 57 -1.67 -11.67 -7.44
C ARG A 57 -1.99 -12.02 -8.91
N MET A 58 -1.35 -11.35 -9.87
CA MET A 58 -1.45 -11.67 -11.31
C MET A 58 -0.50 -12.79 -11.73
N SER A 59 0.41 -13.24 -10.86
CA SER A 59 1.35 -14.32 -11.09
C SER A 59 0.86 -15.61 -10.43
N ASP A 60 1.16 -16.77 -11.03
CA ASP A 60 0.91 -18.09 -10.46
C ASP A 60 2.13 -18.69 -9.73
N ALA A 61 3.22 -17.92 -9.62
CA ALA A 61 4.37 -18.31 -8.81
C ALA A 61 3.98 -18.44 -7.32
N PRO A 62 4.66 -19.30 -6.56
CA PRO A 62 4.41 -19.41 -5.12
C PRO A 62 4.49 -18.08 -4.39
N SER A 63 3.48 -17.78 -3.58
CA SER A 63 3.36 -16.52 -2.86
C SER A 63 2.60 -16.73 -1.53
N TYR A 64 2.59 -15.69 -0.69
CA TYR A 64 1.86 -15.68 0.59
C TYR A 64 0.33 -15.66 0.41
N SER A 65 -0.16 -15.43 -0.79
CA SER A 65 -1.59 -15.43 -1.13
C SER A 65 -1.83 -16.13 -2.46
N PRO A 66 -2.99 -16.79 -2.64
CA PRO A 66 -3.30 -17.46 -3.90
C PRO A 66 -3.41 -16.46 -5.05
N PRO A 67 -3.04 -16.85 -6.28
CA PRO A 67 -3.18 -15.99 -7.45
C PRO A 67 -4.65 -15.72 -7.79
N VAL A 68 -4.90 -14.60 -8.47
CA VAL A 68 -6.18 -14.39 -9.16
C VAL A 68 -6.28 -15.38 -10.31
N ALA A 69 -7.39 -16.10 -10.41
CA ALA A 69 -7.63 -17.01 -11.52
C ALA A 69 -7.89 -16.21 -12.83
N ILE A 70 -7.50 -16.77 -13.96
CA ILE A 70 -7.86 -16.19 -15.25
C ILE A 70 -9.39 -16.15 -15.37
N GLY A 71 -9.94 -14.99 -15.74
CA GLY A 71 -11.39 -14.72 -15.80
C GLY A 71 -12.02 -14.34 -14.46
N ALA A 72 -11.27 -14.37 -13.36
CA ALA A 72 -11.78 -13.89 -12.07
C ALA A 72 -11.56 -12.37 -11.92
N VAL A 73 -12.41 -11.74 -11.10
CA VAL A 73 -12.31 -10.30 -10.78
C VAL A 73 -10.97 -10.00 -10.12
N MET A 74 -10.34 -8.92 -10.54
CA MET A 74 -9.10 -8.42 -9.92
C MET A 74 -9.37 -8.05 -8.46
N VAL A 75 -8.45 -8.44 -7.58
CA VAL A 75 -8.57 -8.21 -6.14
C VAL A 75 -8.29 -6.77 -5.76
N GLY A 76 -8.90 -6.31 -4.68
CA GLY A 76 -8.64 -4.99 -4.08
C GLY A 76 -9.52 -4.72 -2.88
N GLY A 77 -8.98 -3.99 -1.91
CA GLY A 77 -9.76 -3.44 -0.80
C GLY A 77 -10.75 -2.39 -1.31
N THR A 78 -11.95 -2.37 -0.77
CA THR A 78 -13.00 -1.45 -1.18
C THR A 78 -13.70 -0.82 0.00
N VAL A 79 -14.13 0.42 -0.18
CA VAL A 79 -15.15 1.04 0.66
C VAL A 79 -16.42 1.10 -0.16
N SER A 80 -17.49 0.54 0.38
CA SER A 80 -18.76 0.33 -0.32
C SER A 80 -19.95 0.81 0.50
N ARG A 81 -21.07 1.08 -0.20
CA ARG A 81 -22.38 1.29 0.40
C ARG A 81 -23.21 0.03 0.25
N VAL A 82 -23.92 -0.36 1.30
CA VAL A 82 -24.97 -1.37 1.21
C VAL A 82 -26.15 -0.77 0.44
N VAL A 83 -26.50 -1.38 -0.69
CA VAL A 83 -27.63 -0.94 -1.54
C VAL A 83 -28.92 -1.64 -1.13
N SER A 84 -28.84 -2.94 -0.93
CA SER A 84 -29.95 -3.77 -0.43
C SER A 84 -29.40 -4.90 0.44
N SER A 85 -30.21 -5.36 1.39
CA SER A 85 -29.79 -6.36 2.37
C SER A 85 -30.90 -7.33 2.71
N ASN A 86 -30.56 -8.61 2.72
CA ASN A 86 -31.28 -9.70 3.35
C ASN A 86 -30.49 -10.32 4.52
N HIS A 87 -29.51 -9.57 5.05
CA HIS A 87 -28.64 -9.95 6.17
C HIS A 87 -29.05 -9.21 7.44
N ALA A 88 -29.02 -9.89 8.59
CA ALA A 88 -29.48 -9.32 9.86
C ALA A 88 -28.65 -8.13 10.36
N ASP A 89 -27.34 -8.14 10.09
CA ASP A 89 -26.40 -7.16 10.65
C ASP A 89 -26.17 -5.93 9.75
N TYR A 90 -26.69 -5.93 8.52
CA TYR A 90 -26.45 -4.84 7.54
C TYR A 90 -27.75 -4.29 7.01
N GLN A 91 -27.81 -2.98 6.82
CA GLN A 91 -28.97 -2.28 6.25
C GLN A 91 -28.55 -1.35 5.10
N PRO A 92 -29.48 -1.06 4.17
CA PRO A 92 -29.23 -0.09 3.12
C PRO A 92 -28.71 1.25 3.69
N GLY A 93 -27.66 1.76 3.08
CA GLY A 93 -26.99 2.97 3.52
C GLY A 93 -25.78 2.76 4.42
N ASP A 94 -25.56 1.56 4.97
CA ASP A 94 -24.34 1.27 5.75
C ASP A 94 -23.09 1.47 4.89
N TRP A 95 -22.06 2.11 5.46
CA TRP A 95 -20.72 2.16 4.92
C TRP A 95 -19.90 0.98 5.43
N VAL A 96 -19.28 0.26 4.50
CA VAL A 96 -18.47 -0.93 4.85
C VAL A 96 -17.13 -0.92 4.14
N LEU A 97 -16.10 -1.34 4.88
CA LEU A 97 -14.81 -1.76 4.33
C LEU A 97 -14.89 -3.24 3.99
N GLY A 98 -14.45 -3.63 2.81
CA GLY A 98 -14.43 -4.99 2.33
C GLY A 98 -13.35 -5.22 1.27
N TYR A 99 -13.50 -6.29 0.53
CA TYR A 99 -12.56 -6.72 -0.52
C TYR A 99 -13.30 -7.12 -1.80
N SER A 100 -14.25 -6.28 -2.22
CA SER A 100 -15.07 -6.53 -3.42
C SER A 100 -14.25 -6.65 -4.72
N GLY A 101 -13.03 -6.13 -4.73
CA GLY A 101 -12.20 -6.10 -5.92
C GLY A 101 -12.63 -5.04 -6.93
N TRP A 102 -12.19 -5.20 -8.17
CA TRP A 102 -12.36 -4.21 -9.22
C TRP A 102 -13.71 -4.32 -9.91
N GLN A 103 -14.77 -3.93 -9.23
CA GLN A 103 -16.14 -4.02 -9.76
C GLN A 103 -17.08 -2.99 -9.13
N ASP A 104 -18.18 -2.69 -9.85
CA ASP A 104 -19.18 -1.73 -9.40
C ASP A 104 -20.01 -2.27 -8.23
N TYR A 105 -20.35 -3.55 -8.26
CA TYR A 105 -21.22 -4.20 -7.26
C TYR A 105 -20.67 -5.56 -6.83
N GLU A 106 -21.01 -5.98 -5.62
CA GLU A 106 -20.70 -7.31 -5.09
C GLU A 106 -21.88 -7.84 -4.28
N LEU A 107 -22.14 -9.15 -4.40
CA LEU A 107 -22.93 -9.89 -3.42
C LEU A 107 -22.00 -10.43 -2.33
N SER A 108 -22.27 -10.07 -1.08
CA SER A 108 -21.51 -10.54 0.08
C SER A 108 -22.43 -11.27 1.06
N ASP A 109 -21.90 -12.27 1.75
CA ASP A 109 -22.54 -12.92 2.89
C ASP A 109 -22.30 -12.19 4.22
N GLY A 110 -21.71 -11.00 4.17
CA GLY A 110 -21.36 -10.19 5.34
C GLY A 110 -20.02 -10.57 5.98
N SER A 111 -19.45 -11.71 5.63
CA SER A 111 -18.17 -12.14 6.21
C SER A 111 -17.03 -11.20 5.80
N GLY A 112 -16.19 -10.82 6.78
CA GLY A 112 -15.04 -9.95 6.54
C GLY A 112 -15.38 -8.47 6.27
N LEU A 113 -16.65 -8.08 6.28
CA LEU A 113 -17.03 -6.67 6.18
C LEU A 113 -16.88 -5.99 7.54
N VAL A 114 -16.35 -4.75 7.51
CA VAL A 114 -16.22 -3.88 8.68
C VAL A 114 -17.07 -2.63 8.48
N LYS A 115 -18.02 -2.38 9.38
CA LYS A 115 -18.81 -1.14 9.35
C LYS A 115 -17.92 0.07 9.70
N LEU A 116 -18.07 1.15 8.93
CA LEU A 116 -17.31 2.39 9.09
C LEU A 116 -18.09 3.47 9.86
N GLY A 117 -19.27 3.13 10.39
CA GLY A 117 -20.19 4.06 11.04
C GLY A 117 -21.18 4.68 10.04
N ASP A 118 -22.11 5.48 10.59
CA ASP A 118 -23.27 5.96 9.83
C ASP A 118 -22.90 7.06 8.81
N ASN A 119 -21.88 7.85 9.10
CA ASN A 119 -21.46 8.97 8.22
C ASN A 119 -19.96 9.27 8.37
N PRO A 120 -19.08 8.40 7.88
CA PRO A 120 -17.64 8.62 7.97
C PRO A 120 -17.23 9.86 7.16
N GLN A 121 -16.49 10.80 7.78
CA GLN A 121 -16.05 12.04 7.12
C GLN A 121 -15.09 11.77 5.94
N HIS A 122 -14.28 10.73 6.06
CA HIS A 122 -13.26 10.36 5.07
C HIS A 122 -13.26 8.84 4.89
N PRO A 123 -14.29 8.26 4.24
CA PRO A 123 -14.41 6.81 4.13
C PRO A 123 -13.22 6.15 3.41
N SER A 124 -12.66 6.82 2.40
CA SER A 124 -11.47 6.35 1.65
C SER A 124 -10.22 6.15 2.52
N TRP A 125 -10.11 6.85 3.65
CA TRP A 125 -8.95 6.71 4.55
C TRP A 125 -8.84 5.30 5.16
N SER A 126 -9.93 4.56 5.19
CA SER A 126 -9.94 3.14 5.57
C SER A 126 -9.20 2.24 4.57
N LEU A 127 -8.88 2.74 3.36
CA LEU A 127 -8.04 2.08 2.37
C LEU A 127 -6.56 2.51 2.43
N GLY A 128 -6.23 3.45 3.30
CA GLY A 128 -4.91 4.05 3.38
C GLY A 128 -4.42 4.21 4.81
N VAL A 129 -4.39 5.45 5.31
CA VAL A 129 -3.80 5.81 6.61
C VAL A 129 -4.47 5.12 7.80
N LEU A 130 -5.77 4.87 7.74
CA LEU A 130 -6.55 4.15 8.75
C LEU A 130 -6.82 2.69 8.38
N GLY A 131 -6.22 2.20 7.30
CA GLY A 131 -6.38 0.86 6.76
C GLY A 131 -5.07 0.10 6.64
N MET A 132 -5.02 -0.83 5.69
CA MET A 132 -3.90 -1.76 5.51
C MET A 132 -2.55 -1.06 5.36
N PRO A 133 -2.36 -0.02 4.54
CA PRO A 133 -1.05 0.63 4.42
C PRO A 133 -0.59 1.32 5.70
N GLY A 134 -1.48 2.02 6.40
CA GLY A 134 -1.18 2.63 7.70
C GLY A 134 -0.84 1.60 8.76
N PHE A 135 -1.58 0.50 8.81
CA PHE A 135 -1.34 -0.62 9.72
C PHE A 135 0.01 -1.30 9.43
N THR A 136 0.34 -1.47 8.14
CA THR A 136 1.64 -1.99 7.71
C THR A 136 2.79 -1.10 8.19
N ALA A 137 2.68 0.20 7.99
CA ALA A 137 3.67 1.17 8.47
C ALA A 137 3.84 1.13 9.99
N TYR A 138 2.72 1.11 10.71
CA TYR A 138 2.69 1.12 12.18
C TYR A 138 3.35 -0.12 12.77
N MET A 139 2.91 -1.31 12.37
CA MET A 139 3.45 -2.55 12.92
C MET A 139 4.88 -2.82 12.47
N GLY A 140 5.17 -2.68 11.19
CA GLY A 140 6.52 -2.90 10.66
C GLY A 140 7.54 -1.99 11.33
N LEU A 141 7.20 -0.71 11.53
CA LEU A 141 8.12 0.22 12.17
C LEU A 141 8.24 -0.02 13.68
N LEU A 142 7.11 -0.11 14.40
CA LEU A 142 7.15 -0.13 15.86
C LEU A 142 7.50 -1.49 16.45
N ASP A 143 7.11 -2.58 15.79
CA ASP A 143 7.36 -3.94 16.30
C ASP A 143 8.68 -4.53 15.80
N ILE A 144 9.00 -4.33 14.51
CA ILE A 144 10.24 -4.85 13.90
C ILE A 144 11.35 -3.79 13.96
N GLY A 145 11.06 -2.57 13.49
CA GLY A 145 12.03 -1.47 13.42
C GLY A 145 12.42 -0.94 14.78
N GLN A 146 11.51 -0.87 15.73
CA GLN A 146 11.72 -0.43 17.13
C GLN A 146 12.56 0.86 17.21
N PRO A 147 12.14 1.96 16.55
CA PRO A 147 12.92 3.19 16.46
C PRO A 147 13.04 3.86 17.84
N LYS A 148 14.22 4.39 18.12
CA LYS A 148 14.52 5.11 19.38
C LYS A 148 14.84 6.57 19.08
N ALA A 149 14.57 7.45 20.04
CA ALA A 149 14.91 8.84 19.92
C ALA A 149 16.42 9.03 19.65
N GLY A 150 16.74 9.92 18.71
CA GLY A 150 18.12 10.19 18.27
C GLY A 150 18.67 9.24 17.19
N GLU A 151 17.98 8.12 16.91
CA GLU A 151 18.38 7.23 15.81
C GLU A 151 18.06 7.82 14.43
N THR A 152 18.79 7.37 13.41
CA THR A 152 18.51 7.68 12.00
C THR A 152 17.61 6.61 11.40
N LEU A 153 16.41 7.04 10.99
CA LEU A 153 15.44 6.24 10.24
C LEU A 153 15.45 6.65 8.78
N VAL A 154 15.68 5.69 7.89
CA VAL A 154 15.53 5.89 6.43
C VAL A 154 14.29 5.13 5.95
N GLY A 155 13.42 5.83 5.21
CA GLY A 155 12.19 5.25 4.65
C GLY A 155 12.19 5.32 3.13
N ALA A 156 12.11 4.17 2.47
CA ALA A 156 11.94 4.09 1.02
C ALA A 156 10.47 4.36 0.61
N ALA A 157 10.28 4.86 -0.62
CA ALA A 157 8.97 5.30 -1.12
C ALA A 157 8.28 6.31 -0.18
N ALA A 158 9.03 7.33 0.24
CA ALA A 158 8.69 8.27 1.32
C ALA A 158 7.39 9.05 1.13
N THR A 159 6.81 9.10 -0.05
CA THR A 159 5.54 9.78 -0.35
C THR A 159 4.39 8.83 -0.68
N GLY A 160 4.65 7.52 -0.70
CA GLY A 160 3.62 6.50 -0.75
C GLY A 160 2.92 6.32 0.60
N PRO A 161 1.78 5.61 0.65
CA PRO A 161 0.97 5.52 1.88
C PRO A 161 1.72 4.90 3.06
N VAL A 162 2.58 3.90 2.82
CA VAL A 162 3.39 3.27 3.88
C VAL A 162 4.57 4.17 4.25
N GLY A 163 5.41 4.57 3.27
CA GLY A 163 6.62 5.34 3.53
C GLY A 163 6.36 6.71 4.17
N ALA A 164 5.30 7.41 3.74
CA ALA A 164 4.88 8.67 4.33
C ALA A 164 4.48 8.51 5.81
N THR A 165 3.78 7.44 6.13
CA THR A 165 3.37 7.14 7.51
C THR A 165 4.58 6.74 8.38
N VAL A 166 5.49 5.93 7.85
CA VAL A 166 6.74 5.52 8.53
C VAL A 166 7.55 6.73 8.96
N GLY A 167 7.81 7.67 8.04
CA GLY A 167 8.61 8.86 8.37
C GLY A 167 7.98 9.73 9.45
N GLN A 168 6.67 9.94 9.38
CA GLN A 168 5.96 10.74 10.38
C GLN A 168 5.91 10.05 11.75
N ILE A 169 5.73 8.73 11.81
CA ILE A 169 5.85 7.97 13.08
C ILE A 169 7.29 8.09 13.61
N GLY A 170 8.30 8.02 12.73
CA GLY A 170 9.69 8.24 13.11
C GLY A 170 9.92 9.60 13.77
N LYS A 171 9.32 10.66 13.25
CA LYS A 171 9.36 11.99 13.87
C LYS A 171 8.68 12.01 15.23
N ILE A 172 7.50 11.38 15.38
CA ILE A 172 6.81 11.23 16.66
C ILE A 172 7.70 10.51 17.69
N LYS A 173 8.51 9.53 17.23
CA LYS A 173 9.45 8.79 18.10
C LYS A 173 10.78 9.51 18.33
N GLY A 174 10.98 10.70 17.78
CA GLY A 174 12.20 11.50 17.98
C GLY A 174 13.38 11.07 17.11
N CYS A 175 13.16 10.36 16.01
CA CYS A 175 14.20 9.99 15.07
C CYS A 175 14.57 11.17 14.15
N ARG A 176 15.80 11.14 13.67
CA ARG A 176 16.19 11.82 12.43
C ARG A 176 15.65 11.00 11.26
N THR A 177 14.85 11.62 10.39
CA THR A 177 14.18 10.92 9.30
C THR A 177 14.70 11.37 7.93
N VAL A 178 15.12 10.40 7.12
CA VAL A 178 15.57 10.61 5.74
C VAL A 178 14.64 9.81 4.82
N GLY A 179 13.96 10.51 3.93
CA GLY A 179 13.08 9.90 2.93
C GLY A 179 13.83 9.60 1.63
N ILE A 180 13.38 8.60 0.90
CA ILE A 180 13.81 8.30 -0.46
C ILE A 180 12.57 8.27 -1.33
N ALA A 181 12.53 9.11 -2.38
CA ALA A 181 11.41 9.21 -3.30
C ALA A 181 11.90 9.42 -4.74
N GLY A 182 10.98 9.43 -5.70
CA GLY A 182 11.32 9.66 -7.10
C GLY A 182 10.88 11.05 -7.57
N GLY A 183 11.84 11.95 -7.77
CA GLY A 183 11.63 13.30 -8.28
C GLY A 183 11.58 14.39 -7.22
N ALA A 184 12.01 15.59 -7.61
CA ALA A 184 12.19 16.74 -6.71
C ALA A 184 10.88 17.18 -6.02
N GLU A 185 9.74 17.09 -6.69
CA GLU A 185 8.44 17.46 -6.12
C GLU A 185 8.06 16.57 -4.94
N LYS A 186 8.23 15.26 -5.08
CA LYS A 186 7.96 14.30 -4.01
C LYS A 186 8.90 14.51 -2.83
N CYS A 187 10.19 14.75 -3.10
CA CYS A 187 11.17 15.02 -2.05
C CYS A 187 10.83 16.30 -1.27
N ARG A 188 10.46 17.37 -1.96
CA ARG A 188 10.03 18.61 -1.32
C ARG A 188 8.79 18.40 -0.45
N TYR A 189 7.78 17.69 -0.95
CA TYR A 189 6.58 17.35 -0.19
C TYR A 189 6.89 16.55 1.08
N ALA A 190 7.81 15.58 0.98
CA ALA A 190 8.23 14.80 2.14
C ALA A 190 8.82 15.69 3.25
N VAL A 191 9.65 16.67 2.88
CA VAL A 191 10.27 17.59 3.85
C VAL A 191 9.26 18.63 4.33
N GLU A 192 8.66 19.41 3.43
CA GLU A 192 7.85 20.59 3.79
C GLU A 192 6.49 20.22 4.38
N THR A 193 5.90 19.09 3.95
CA THR A 193 4.55 18.70 4.39
C THR A 193 4.58 17.56 5.39
N LEU A 194 5.34 16.50 5.13
CA LEU A 194 5.36 15.32 5.99
C LEU A 194 6.37 15.45 7.15
N GLY A 195 7.29 16.45 7.09
CA GLY A 195 8.22 16.75 8.17
C GLY A 195 9.44 15.85 8.23
N PHE A 196 9.81 15.18 7.14
CA PHE A 196 11.12 14.53 7.06
C PHE A 196 12.23 15.56 7.21
N ASP A 197 13.33 15.20 7.83
CA ASP A 197 14.49 16.10 7.94
C ASP A 197 15.18 16.29 6.59
N LEU A 198 15.24 15.24 5.77
CA LEU A 198 15.71 15.25 4.38
C LEU A 198 14.91 14.27 3.53
N CYS A 199 14.89 14.50 2.23
CA CYS A 199 14.43 13.52 1.25
C CYS A 199 15.28 13.56 0.00
N LEU A 200 15.69 12.40 -0.50
CA LEU A 200 16.60 12.24 -1.62
C LEU A 200 15.89 11.62 -2.82
N ASP A 201 16.23 12.13 -4.00
CA ASP A 201 15.75 11.57 -5.27
C ASP A 201 16.61 10.37 -5.68
N HIS A 202 16.05 9.16 -5.62
CA HIS A 202 16.76 7.94 -6.01
C HIS A 202 17.09 7.85 -7.51
N ARG A 203 16.58 8.79 -8.32
CA ARG A 203 16.87 8.88 -9.76
C ARG A 203 18.15 9.65 -10.06
N ALA A 204 18.70 10.37 -9.07
CA ALA A 204 19.95 11.08 -9.23
C ALA A 204 21.13 10.11 -9.47
N ASP A 205 22.04 10.48 -10.34
CA ASP A 205 23.20 9.64 -10.68
C ASP A 205 24.11 9.41 -9.46
N ASP A 206 24.22 10.40 -8.59
CA ASP A 206 25.02 10.40 -7.35
C ASP A 206 24.19 10.07 -6.09
N PHE A 207 23.05 9.42 -6.25
CA PHE A 207 22.12 9.10 -5.14
C PHE A 207 22.82 8.41 -3.96
N ALA A 208 23.71 7.43 -4.22
CA ALA A 208 24.41 6.70 -3.17
C ALA A 208 25.32 7.60 -2.34
N GLU A 209 26.01 8.54 -2.98
CA GLU A 209 26.86 9.53 -2.31
C GLU A 209 26.02 10.53 -1.50
N GLN A 210 24.92 11.01 -2.08
CA GLN A 210 23.97 11.88 -1.36
C GLN A 210 23.40 11.19 -0.12
N LEU A 211 23.05 9.89 -0.20
CA LEU A 211 22.54 9.14 0.94
C LEU A 211 23.61 8.98 2.04
N ALA A 212 24.86 8.70 1.66
CA ALA A 212 25.98 8.63 2.61
C ALA A 212 26.21 9.97 3.33
N GLN A 213 26.13 11.10 2.60
CA GLN A 213 26.23 12.44 3.19
C GLN A 213 25.04 12.78 4.08
N ALA A 214 23.83 12.34 3.71
CA ALA A 214 22.62 12.55 4.50
C ALA A 214 22.59 11.73 5.79
N CYS A 215 23.33 10.62 5.85
CA CYS A 215 23.39 9.71 7.00
C CYS A 215 24.83 9.59 7.54
N PRO A 216 25.48 10.70 8.02
CA PRO A 216 26.88 10.68 8.43
C PRO A 216 27.18 9.79 9.62
N GLN A 217 26.15 9.48 10.43
CA GLN A 217 26.24 8.56 11.58
C GLN A 217 25.72 7.15 11.25
N GLY A 218 25.46 6.86 9.97
CA GLY A 218 24.87 5.61 9.52
C GLY A 218 23.36 5.56 9.69
N ILE A 219 22.80 4.36 9.49
CA ILE A 219 21.36 4.10 9.48
C ILE A 219 21.03 3.05 10.55
N ASP A 220 20.16 3.39 11.49
CA ASP A 220 19.75 2.51 12.57
C ASP A 220 18.51 1.70 12.23
N VAL A 221 17.57 2.32 11.48
CA VAL A 221 16.36 1.68 10.98
C VAL A 221 16.19 2.01 9.50
N TYR A 222 16.05 0.98 8.67
CA TYR A 222 15.69 1.14 7.27
C TYR A 222 14.38 0.42 6.98
N TYR A 223 13.36 1.17 6.58
CA TYR A 223 12.07 0.60 6.23
C TYR A 223 12.03 0.30 4.72
N GLU A 224 12.07 -0.99 4.38
CA GLU A 224 12.23 -1.47 3.02
C GLU A 224 10.90 -1.65 2.29
N ASN A 225 10.69 -0.85 1.25
CA ASN A 225 9.55 -0.92 0.35
C ASN A 225 9.92 -1.17 -1.11
N VAL A 226 11.20 -1.04 -1.48
CA VAL A 226 11.63 -0.86 -2.87
C VAL A 226 12.59 -1.95 -3.33
N GLY A 227 13.67 -2.21 -2.60
CA GLY A 227 14.75 -3.12 -3.02
C GLY A 227 15.69 -2.51 -4.06
N GLY A 228 16.39 -3.37 -4.80
CA GLY A 228 17.24 -3.00 -5.93
C GLY A 228 18.30 -1.95 -5.58
N LYS A 229 18.50 -0.98 -6.48
CA LYS A 229 19.52 0.07 -6.33
C LYS A 229 19.39 0.89 -5.04
N VAL A 230 18.16 1.05 -4.53
CA VAL A 230 17.93 1.76 -3.26
C VAL A 230 18.54 0.98 -2.11
N PHE A 231 18.25 -0.32 -2.02
CA PHE A 231 18.84 -1.17 -1.00
C PHE A 231 20.36 -1.29 -1.13
N ASP A 232 20.88 -1.33 -2.35
CA ASP A 232 22.32 -1.35 -2.61
C ASP A 232 23.04 -0.14 -2.01
N ALA A 233 22.43 1.05 -2.07
CA ALA A 233 22.95 2.26 -1.48
C ALA A 233 22.82 2.29 0.06
N VAL A 234 21.76 1.68 0.60
CA VAL A 234 21.48 1.63 2.04
C VAL A 234 22.40 0.64 2.78
N LEU A 235 22.62 -0.54 2.20
CA LEU A 235 23.32 -1.66 2.85
C LEU A 235 24.65 -1.31 3.50
N PRO A 236 25.58 -0.57 2.84
CA PRO A 236 26.87 -0.21 3.43
C PRO A 236 26.73 0.74 4.62
N LEU A 237 25.66 1.53 4.68
CA LEU A 237 25.41 2.56 5.69
C LEU A 237 24.69 2.03 6.95
N LEU A 238 24.19 0.79 6.94
CA LEU A 238 23.52 0.21 8.10
C LEU A 238 24.47 0.11 9.29
N ASN A 239 24.01 0.58 10.44
CA ASN A 239 24.74 0.52 11.70
C ASN A 239 24.77 -0.90 12.29
N THR A 240 25.63 -1.12 13.27
CA THR A 240 25.59 -2.32 14.10
C THR A 240 24.25 -2.39 14.83
N ALA A 241 23.62 -3.57 14.79
CA ALA A 241 22.28 -3.84 15.31
C ALA A 241 21.15 -3.05 14.62
N ALA A 242 21.36 -2.59 13.39
CA ALA A 242 20.30 -1.99 12.58
C ALA A 242 19.14 -2.95 12.38
N ARG A 243 17.94 -2.38 12.22
CA ARG A 243 16.69 -3.13 12.00
C ARG A 243 16.13 -2.76 10.65
N VAL A 244 15.75 -3.80 9.88
CA VAL A 244 15.22 -3.65 8.52
C VAL A 244 13.88 -4.40 8.42
N PRO A 245 12.75 -3.73 8.70
CA PRO A 245 11.44 -4.25 8.32
C PRO A 245 11.34 -4.36 6.80
N VAL A 246 11.11 -5.57 6.29
CA VAL A 246 10.96 -5.82 4.84
C VAL A 246 9.47 -5.92 4.53
N CYS A 247 8.91 -4.81 4.06
CA CYS A 247 7.50 -4.65 3.73
C CYS A 247 7.20 -5.00 2.27
N GLY A 248 8.09 -4.59 1.36
CA GLY A 248 7.92 -4.78 -0.07
C GLY A 248 9.20 -4.55 -0.86
N LEU A 249 9.19 -5.04 -2.09
CA LEU A 249 10.33 -4.98 -3.03
C LEU A 249 9.82 -4.55 -4.40
N VAL A 250 9.14 -3.39 -4.46
CA VAL A 250 8.36 -2.95 -5.64
C VAL A 250 9.19 -2.84 -6.91
N SER A 251 10.49 -2.54 -6.79
CA SER A 251 11.40 -2.49 -7.95
C SER A 251 11.56 -3.83 -8.67
N GLY A 252 11.29 -4.94 -7.98
CA GLY A 252 11.38 -6.30 -8.52
C GLY A 252 10.04 -6.90 -8.96
N TYR A 253 8.91 -6.23 -8.75
CA TYR A 253 7.59 -6.86 -8.99
C TYR A 253 7.31 -7.17 -10.46
N ASN A 254 7.91 -6.41 -11.38
CA ASN A 254 7.81 -6.66 -12.82
C ASN A 254 9.03 -7.42 -13.39
N ALA A 255 9.95 -7.87 -12.54
CA ALA A 255 11.13 -8.59 -12.99
C ALA A 255 10.76 -9.97 -13.58
N THR A 256 11.45 -10.36 -14.67
CA THR A 256 11.29 -11.65 -15.34
C THR A 256 12.39 -12.65 -15.00
N GLY A 257 13.36 -12.22 -14.18
CA GLY A 257 14.50 -13.00 -13.75
C GLY A 257 15.29 -12.27 -12.64
N LEU A 258 16.39 -12.83 -12.25
CA LEU A 258 17.30 -12.18 -11.31
C LEU A 258 17.95 -10.96 -11.99
N PRO A 259 18.27 -9.90 -11.21
CA PRO A 259 18.99 -8.73 -11.74
C PRO A 259 20.34 -9.14 -12.34
N ASP A 260 20.74 -8.45 -13.42
CA ASP A 260 22.08 -8.59 -13.98
C ASP A 260 23.14 -8.10 -12.99
N GLY A 261 24.32 -8.72 -13.05
CA GLY A 261 25.48 -8.31 -12.27
C GLY A 261 26.02 -9.39 -11.34
N PRO A 262 26.99 -9.05 -10.50
CA PRO A 262 27.58 -10.01 -9.56
C PRO A 262 26.57 -10.45 -8.50
N ASP A 263 26.71 -11.70 -8.04
CA ASP A 263 25.94 -12.17 -6.88
C ASP A 263 26.34 -11.38 -5.63
N ARG A 264 25.38 -10.63 -5.06
CA ARG A 264 25.57 -9.82 -3.86
C ARG A 264 25.12 -10.51 -2.56
N LEU A 265 24.62 -11.73 -2.65
CA LEU A 265 24.17 -12.46 -1.47
C LEU A 265 25.31 -12.69 -0.45
N PRO A 266 26.54 -13.05 -0.85
CA PRO A 266 27.64 -13.17 0.10
C PRO A 266 27.96 -11.88 0.85
N LEU A 267 27.88 -10.72 0.16
CA LEU A 267 28.07 -9.40 0.77
C LEU A 267 26.97 -9.11 1.82
N LEU A 268 25.71 -9.39 1.46
CA LEU A 268 24.57 -9.21 2.36
C LEU A 268 24.73 -10.07 3.62
N MET A 269 25.02 -11.37 3.46
CA MET A 269 25.18 -12.29 4.57
C MET A 269 26.35 -11.90 5.48
N ALA A 270 27.47 -11.49 4.90
CA ALA A 270 28.61 -11.02 5.67
C ALA A 270 28.30 -9.73 6.44
N THR A 271 27.53 -8.82 5.86
CA THR A 271 27.12 -7.57 6.50
C THR A 271 26.15 -7.84 7.66
N ILE A 272 25.16 -8.71 7.46
CA ILE A 272 24.23 -9.15 8.52
C ILE A 272 25.01 -9.73 9.70
N LEU A 273 25.95 -10.65 9.44
CA LEU A 273 26.76 -11.29 10.48
C LEU A 273 27.62 -10.26 11.23
N LYS A 274 28.41 -9.49 10.51
CA LYS A 274 29.40 -8.56 11.12
C LYS A 274 28.72 -7.44 11.91
N LYS A 275 27.62 -6.90 11.39
CA LYS A 275 26.87 -5.81 12.02
C LYS A 275 25.69 -6.30 12.88
N ARG A 276 25.44 -7.59 12.96
CA ARG A 276 24.33 -8.21 13.71
C ARG A 276 22.99 -7.58 13.37
N ILE A 277 22.74 -7.39 12.07
CA ILE A 277 21.53 -6.75 11.54
C ILE A 277 20.33 -7.69 11.72
N ARG A 278 19.19 -7.15 12.11
CA ARG A 278 17.91 -7.83 12.08
C ARG A 278 17.15 -7.42 10.82
N MET A 279 17.02 -8.33 9.86
CA MET A 279 16.11 -8.21 8.71
C MET A 279 14.92 -9.13 8.89
N GLN A 280 13.71 -8.60 8.75
CA GLN A 280 12.50 -9.39 8.97
C GLN A 280 11.42 -8.99 7.99
N GLY A 281 10.98 -9.97 7.16
CA GLY A 281 9.76 -9.87 6.36
C GLY A 281 8.52 -10.06 7.22
N PHE A 282 7.40 -9.50 6.79
CA PHE A 282 6.11 -9.67 7.45
C PHE A 282 4.96 -9.47 6.49
N ILE A 283 3.83 -10.11 6.79
CA ILE A 283 2.56 -9.94 6.07
C ILE A 283 1.52 -9.44 7.07
N ILE A 284 1.10 -8.21 6.91
CA ILE A 284 0.36 -7.47 7.94
C ILE A 284 -0.89 -8.20 8.46
N GLY A 285 -1.69 -8.79 7.59
CA GLY A 285 -2.91 -9.49 8.01
C GLY A 285 -2.63 -10.80 8.73
N GLN A 286 -1.60 -11.55 8.29
CA GLN A 286 -1.26 -12.86 8.84
C GLN A 286 -0.55 -12.74 10.19
N ASP A 287 0.42 -11.81 10.28
CA ASP A 287 1.28 -11.68 11.46
C ASP A 287 0.65 -10.79 12.54
N TYR A 288 -0.08 -9.75 12.14
CA TYR A 288 -0.53 -8.69 13.03
C TYR A 288 -2.04 -8.42 13.04
N GLY A 289 -2.85 -9.16 12.28
CA GLY A 289 -4.30 -8.93 12.19
C GLY A 289 -5.00 -8.83 13.55
N HIS A 290 -4.53 -9.58 14.54
CA HIS A 290 -5.05 -9.55 15.92
C HIS A 290 -4.78 -8.24 16.67
N ARG A 291 -3.91 -7.34 16.16
CA ARG A 291 -3.54 -6.05 16.76
C ARG A 291 -4.16 -4.85 16.03
N ILE A 292 -5.10 -5.07 15.12
CA ILE A 292 -5.70 -3.99 14.33
C ILE A 292 -6.39 -2.93 15.20
N ALA A 293 -7.01 -3.31 16.30
CA ALA A 293 -7.69 -2.38 17.20
C ALA A 293 -6.70 -1.40 17.88
N GLU A 294 -5.53 -1.89 18.29
CA GLU A 294 -4.44 -1.06 18.84
C GLU A 294 -4.01 0.01 17.83
N PHE A 295 -3.78 -0.43 16.58
CA PHE A 295 -3.42 0.47 15.50
C PHE A 295 -4.50 1.52 15.25
N GLN A 296 -5.76 1.11 15.09
CA GLN A 296 -6.86 2.02 14.78
C GLN A 296 -7.02 3.09 15.86
N GLN A 297 -6.91 2.72 17.13
CA GLN A 297 -6.98 3.66 18.24
C GLN A 297 -5.84 4.68 18.20
N GLN A 298 -4.60 4.22 18.04
CA GLN A 298 -3.44 5.09 18.11
C GLN A 298 -3.30 5.94 16.84
N MET A 299 -3.48 5.35 15.66
CA MET A 299 -3.39 6.05 14.40
C MET A 299 -4.52 7.07 14.25
N GLY A 300 -5.75 6.70 14.62
CA GLY A 300 -6.90 7.62 14.63
C GLY A 300 -6.62 8.86 15.49
N ARG A 301 -6.02 8.69 16.67
CA ARG A 301 -5.59 9.79 17.53
C ARG A 301 -4.56 10.69 16.83
N TRP A 302 -3.51 10.11 16.24
CA TRP A 302 -2.46 10.90 15.58
C TRP A 302 -2.97 11.67 14.36
N VAL A 303 -3.90 11.09 13.61
CA VAL A 303 -4.56 11.76 12.49
C VAL A 303 -5.42 12.93 12.99
N GLN A 304 -6.24 12.73 14.02
CA GLN A 304 -7.07 13.78 14.62
C GLN A 304 -6.23 14.93 15.21
N GLU A 305 -5.09 14.62 15.81
CA GLU A 305 -4.13 15.60 16.35
C GLU A 305 -3.30 16.30 15.25
N GLY A 306 -3.48 15.94 13.97
CA GLY A 306 -2.71 16.49 12.84
C GLY A 306 -1.23 16.07 12.83
N LYS A 307 -0.85 15.07 13.64
CA LYS A 307 0.51 14.53 13.69
C LYS A 307 0.85 13.64 12.51
N ILE A 308 -0.15 13.02 11.90
CA ILE A 308 -0.05 12.24 10.67
C ILE A 308 -0.85 12.97 9.61
N LYS A 309 -0.16 13.46 8.59
CA LYS A 309 -0.73 14.04 7.39
C LYS A 309 -0.84 12.97 6.32
N TYR A 310 -1.82 13.12 5.45
CA TYR A 310 -2.18 12.09 4.49
C TYR A 310 -2.52 12.70 3.14
N ARG A 311 -2.12 12.03 2.06
CA ARG A 311 -2.42 12.41 0.68
C ARG A 311 -2.98 11.22 -0.08
N GLU A 312 -4.13 11.42 -0.70
CA GLU A 312 -4.72 10.52 -1.68
C GLU A 312 -4.59 11.11 -3.09
N GLN A 313 -4.37 10.24 -4.04
CA GLN A 313 -4.56 10.49 -5.46
C GLN A 313 -5.86 9.81 -5.85
N LEU A 314 -6.95 10.59 -5.86
CA LEU A 314 -8.26 10.11 -6.32
C LEU A 314 -8.31 10.14 -7.85
N ILE A 315 -8.71 9.03 -8.45
CA ILE A 315 -8.88 8.88 -9.89
C ILE A 315 -10.32 8.44 -10.14
N ASP A 316 -11.04 9.20 -10.98
CA ASP A 316 -12.45 8.96 -11.23
C ASP A 316 -12.66 7.87 -12.29
N GLY A 317 -13.55 6.93 -11.98
CA GLY A 317 -14.02 5.89 -12.90
C GLY A 317 -13.29 4.54 -12.77
N LEU A 318 -14.06 3.47 -12.65
CA LEU A 318 -13.55 2.09 -12.58
C LEU A 318 -12.70 1.72 -13.80
N ASP A 319 -12.99 2.28 -14.96
CA ASP A 319 -12.25 2.09 -16.22
C ASP A 319 -10.80 2.53 -16.15
N GLN A 320 -10.44 3.41 -15.21
CA GLN A 320 -9.06 3.86 -15.01
C GLN A 320 -8.19 2.88 -14.21
N ALA A 321 -8.78 1.88 -13.56
CA ALA A 321 -8.06 1.00 -12.63
C ALA A 321 -6.86 0.26 -13.26
N PRO A 322 -6.95 -0.33 -14.48
CA PRO A 322 -5.79 -0.97 -15.11
C PRO A 322 -4.62 0.00 -15.34
N GLN A 323 -4.89 1.15 -15.93
CA GLN A 323 -3.85 2.14 -16.24
C GLN A 323 -3.25 2.73 -14.95
N ALA A 324 -4.08 2.95 -13.94
CA ALA A 324 -3.63 3.47 -12.65
C ALA A 324 -2.74 2.45 -11.90
N LEU A 325 -3.02 1.15 -12.00
CA LEU A 325 -2.12 0.12 -11.44
C LEU A 325 -0.78 0.08 -12.19
N ILE A 326 -0.79 0.15 -13.52
CA ILE A 326 0.43 0.19 -14.33
C ILE A 326 1.29 1.40 -13.94
N GLY A 327 0.69 2.58 -13.82
CA GLY A 327 1.36 3.79 -13.38
C GLY A 327 1.90 3.70 -11.93
N LEU A 328 1.13 3.09 -11.02
CA LEU A 328 1.56 2.84 -9.64
C LEU A 328 2.83 1.99 -9.59
N LEU A 329 2.91 0.92 -10.39
CA LEU A 329 4.08 0.04 -10.45
C LEU A 329 5.31 0.73 -11.04
N LYS A 330 5.13 1.81 -11.80
CA LYS A 330 6.21 2.70 -12.30
C LYS A 330 6.58 3.82 -11.33
N GLY A 331 5.86 3.95 -10.22
CA GLY A 331 6.06 5.05 -9.27
C GLY A 331 5.57 6.41 -9.76
N GLU A 332 4.61 6.44 -10.68
CA GLU A 332 4.02 7.68 -11.23
C GLU A 332 3.02 8.32 -10.26
N ASN A 333 2.54 7.56 -9.28
CA ASN A 333 1.60 8.04 -8.27
C ASN A 333 2.22 9.06 -7.30
N PHE A 334 1.36 9.90 -6.73
CA PHE A 334 1.72 10.79 -5.64
C PHE A 334 0.74 10.63 -4.45
N GLY A 335 1.15 9.91 -3.44
CA GLY A 335 0.31 9.48 -2.33
C GLY A 335 -0.37 8.14 -2.57
N LYS A 336 -1.45 7.88 -1.84
CA LYS A 336 -2.27 6.66 -1.95
C LYS A 336 -3.17 6.76 -3.19
N VAL A 337 -3.06 5.79 -4.09
CA VAL A 337 -3.96 5.70 -5.25
C VAL A 337 -5.28 5.05 -4.84
N VAL A 338 -6.35 5.76 -5.12
CA VAL A 338 -7.73 5.31 -4.89
C VAL A 338 -8.56 5.61 -6.13
N ILE A 339 -9.27 4.62 -6.64
CA ILE A 339 -10.26 4.81 -7.71
C ILE A 339 -11.59 5.17 -7.06
N ARG A 340 -12.17 6.30 -7.44
CA ARG A 340 -13.55 6.65 -7.11
C ARG A 340 -14.47 6.02 -8.16
N VAL A 341 -15.13 4.93 -7.78
CA VAL A 341 -15.96 4.12 -8.67
C VAL A 341 -17.36 4.73 -8.78
N ALA A 342 -17.88 5.26 -7.69
CA ALA A 342 -19.18 5.91 -7.61
C ALA A 342 -19.11 7.18 -6.75
N ALA A 343 -20.14 8.00 -6.82
CA ALA A 343 -20.31 9.17 -5.95
C ALA A 343 -20.55 8.74 -4.49
N ASP A 344 -20.24 9.63 -3.55
CA ASP A 344 -20.36 9.42 -2.10
C ASP A 344 -21.79 9.56 -1.56
N ASP A 345 -22.73 9.99 -2.39
CA ASP A 345 -24.13 10.33 -2.09
C ASP A 345 -25.07 9.13 -1.94
#